data_b9f80c5df69655a7dccf18c2e77c53f3
#
_entry.id   b9f80c5df69655a7dccf18c2e77c53f3
#
_cell.length_a   1.000
_cell.length_b   1.000
_cell.length_c   1.000
_cell.angle_alpha   90.00
_cell.angle_beta   90.00
_cell.angle_gamma   90.00
#
_symmetry.space_group_name_H-M   'P 1'
#
loop_
_entity.id
_entity.type
_entity.pdbx_description
1 polymer ?
#
loop_
_entity_poly.entity_id
_entity_poly.type
_entity_poly.pdbx_seq_one_letter_code
_entity_poly.pdbx_strand_id
1 'polypeptide(L)'
;MSDALIDRFCDHLWLEDGLADLTLAAYRRDLKTFAAWLEKERARSLDTVVPGDLEAYLAWRFAHRSQPSSAARYSSALKRFYRYLLRENLIASDPTLNLDRPKLPRA
;
A
#
# COMPACT_ATOMS: atom_id res chain seq x y z
N MET A 1 -1.37 -15.37 3.22
CA MET A 1 -2.47 -14.49 3.05
C MET A 1 -2.15 -13.26 2.29
N SER A 2 -1.15 -12.50 2.71
CA SER A 2 -0.83 -11.26 1.99
C SER A 2 -0.44 -11.49 0.55
N ASP A 3 0.32 -12.55 0.27
CA ASP A 3 0.73 -12.81 -1.11
C ASP A 3 -0.46 -13.08 -2.02
N ALA A 4 -1.46 -13.79 -1.52
CA ALA A 4 -2.65 -14.08 -2.32
C ALA A 4 -3.42 -12.80 -2.61
N LEU A 5 -3.50 -11.89 -1.65
CA LEU A 5 -4.18 -10.61 -1.88
C LEU A 5 -3.44 -9.77 -2.89
N ILE A 6 -2.11 -9.76 -2.82
CA ILE A 6 -1.30 -9.01 -3.78
C ILE A 6 -1.47 -9.58 -5.18
N ASP A 7 -1.48 -10.90 -5.30
CA ASP A 7 -1.66 -11.52 -6.61
C ASP A 7 -3.02 -11.18 -7.21
N ARG A 8 -4.09 -11.22 -6.41
CA ARG A 8 -5.43 -10.86 -6.90
C ARG A 8 -5.47 -9.42 -7.35
N PHE A 9 -4.81 -8.54 -6.59
CA PHE A 9 -4.78 -7.12 -6.93
C PHE A 9 -4.04 -6.90 -8.24
N CYS A 10 -2.89 -7.53 -8.41
CA CYS A 10 -2.12 -7.36 -9.63
C CYS A 10 -2.86 -7.91 -10.85
N ASP A 11 -3.53 -9.05 -10.70
CA ASP A 11 -4.34 -9.59 -11.77
C ASP A 11 -5.46 -8.62 -12.14
N HIS A 12 -6.09 -8.03 -11.14
CA HIS A 12 -7.13 -7.05 -11.37
C HIS A 12 -6.61 -5.85 -12.15
N LEU A 13 -5.46 -5.31 -11.77
CA LEU A 13 -4.90 -4.18 -12.47
C LEU A 13 -4.56 -4.50 -13.91
N TRP A 14 -4.06 -5.70 -14.14
CA TRP A 14 -3.71 -6.11 -15.48
C TRP A 14 -4.93 -6.25 -16.37
N LEU A 15 -5.98 -6.89 -15.83
CA LEU A 15 -7.19 -7.14 -16.60
C LEU A 15 -8.08 -5.92 -16.76
N GLU A 16 -8.20 -5.12 -15.69
CA GLU A 16 -9.15 -4.02 -15.71
C GLU A 16 -8.53 -2.70 -16.14
N ASP A 17 -7.31 -2.45 -15.67
CA ASP A 17 -6.67 -1.16 -15.93
C ASP A 17 -5.60 -1.25 -17.03
N GLY A 18 -5.22 -2.46 -17.42
CA GLY A 18 -4.26 -2.61 -18.51
C GLY A 18 -2.88 -2.08 -18.20
N LEU A 19 -2.47 -2.12 -16.93
CA LEU A 19 -1.17 -1.58 -16.57
C LEU A 19 -0.05 -2.42 -17.13
N ALA A 20 1.05 -1.77 -17.46
CA ALA A 20 2.21 -2.43 -18.02
C ALA A 20 2.87 -3.35 -17.01
N ASP A 21 3.58 -4.37 -17.52
CA ASP A 21 4.23 -5.35 -16.67
C ASP A 21 5.21 -4.73 -15.69
N LEU A 22 5.95 -3.71 -16.12
CA LEU A 22 6.93 -3.08 -15.24
C LEU A 22 6.25 -2.35 -14.08
N THR A 23 5.11 -1.71 -14.37
CA THR A 23 4.35 -1.04 -13.32
C THR A 23 3.80 -2.04 -12.33
N LEU A 24 3.28 -3.15 -12.84
CA LEU A 24 2.75 -4.20 -11.96
C LEU A 24 3.85 -4.80 -11.10
N ALA A 25 5.02 -5.01 -11.67
CA ALA A 25 6.14 -5.57 -10.91
C ALA A 25 6.56 -4.61 -9.79
N ALA A 26 6.56 -3.31 -10.09
CA ALA A 26 6.91 -2.32 -9.08
C ALA A 26 5.89 -2.29 -7.95
N TYR A 27 4.61 -2.31 -8.29
CA TYR A 27 3.56 -2.32 -7.28
C TYR A 27 3.63 -3.59 -6.43
N ARG A 28 3.87 -4.74 -7.07
CA ARG A 28 3.98 -5.99 -6.34
C ARG A 28 5.13 -5.92 -5.34
N ARG A 29 6.27 -5.41 -5.78
CA ARG A 29 7.44 -5.28 -4.89
C ARG A 29 7.13 -4.35 -3.72
N ASP A 30 6.50 -3.22 -4.01
CA ASP A 30 6.16 -2.26 -2.97
C ASP A 30 5.22 -2.87 -1.93
N LEU A 31 4.21 -3.61 -2.39
CA LEU A 31 3.26 -4.22 -1.48
C LEU A 31 3.89 -5.35 -0.68
N LYS A 32 4.78 -6.13 -1.29
CA LYS A 32 5.47 -7.18 -0.56
C LYS A 32 6.40 -6.61 0.50
N THR A 33 7.04 -5.49 0.20
CA THR A 33 7.89 -4.83 1.18
C THR A 33 7.05 -4.36 2.37
N PHE A 34 5.91 -3.76 2.09
CA PHE A 34 5.02 -3.32 3.16
C PHE A 34 4.50 -4.52 3.97
N ALA A 35 4.10 -5.59 3.30
CA ALA A 35 3.59 -6.76 3.99
C ALA A 35 4.63 -7.37 4.92
N ALA A 36 5.87 -7.44 4.47
CA ALA A 36 6.95 -7.98 5.29
C ALA A 36 7.21 -7.10 6.51
N TRP A 37 7.24 -5.79 6.31
CA TRP A 37 7.43 -4.84 7.40
C TRP A 37 6.28 -4.96 8.42
N LEU A 38 5.06 -5.05 7.90
CA LEU A 38 3.87 -5.11 8.73
C LEU A 38 3.89 -6.36 9.61
N GLU A 39 4.24 -7.48 9.03
CA GLU A 39 4.29 -8.73 9.78
C GLU A 39 5.37 -8.67 10.86
N LYS A 40 6.53 -8.13 10.52
CA LYS A 40 7.64 -8.08 11.45
C LYS A 40 7.42 -7.08 12.57
N GLU A 41 6.91 -5.89 12.22
CA GLU A 41 6.83 -4.81 13.18
C GLU A 41 5.50 -4.73 13.91
N ARG A 42 4.44 -5.23 13.28
CA ARG A 42 3.10 -5.09 13.85
C ARG A 42 2.35 -6.40 13.99
N ALA A 43 2.90 -7.48 13.47
CA ALA A 43 2.26 -8.79 13.52
C ALA A 43 0.86 -8.75 12.91
N ARG A 44 0.69 -8.02 11.81
CA ARG A 44 -0.58 -7.93 11.11
C ARG A 44 -0.41 -8.34 9.66
N SER A 45 -1.54 -8.67 9.02
CA SER A 45 -1.55 -8.92 7.59
C SER A 45 -2.13 -7.70 6.87
N LEU A 46 -2.08 -7.71 5.55
CA LEU A 46 -2.51 -6.55 4.76
C LEU A 46 -3.97 -6.21 4.98
N ASP A 47 -4.80 -7.21 5.27
CA ASP A 47 -6.23 -6.98 5.44
C ASP A 47 -6.63 -6.57 6.85
N THR A 48 -5.67 -6.48 7.78
CA THR A 48 -5.98 -6.07 9.15
C THR A 48 -5.24 -4.80 9.55
N VAL A 49 -4.74 -4.07 8.57
CA VAL A 49 -3.94 -2.87 8.84
C VAL A 49 -4.85 -1.75 9.35
N VAL A 50 -4.30 -0.87 10.18
CA VAL A 50 -4.99 0.33 10.61
C VAL A 50 -4.24 1.54 10.09
N PRO A 51 -4.85 2.73 10.04
CA PRO A 51 -4.18 3.90 9.45
C PRO A 51 -2.84 4.22 10.07
N GLY A 52 -2.69 4.01 11.38
CA GLY A 52 -1.42 4.26 12.04
C GLY A 52 -0.29 3.40 11.52
N ASP A 53 -0.60 2.18 11.06
CA ASP A 53 0.41 1.30 10.48
C ASP A 53 0.97 1.89 9.20
N LEU A 54 0.10 2.49 8.38
CA LEU A 54 0.54 3.10 7.14
C LEU A 54 1.40 4.32 7.38
N GLU A 55 1.01 5.14 8.34
CA GLU A 55 1.81 6.31 8.68
C GLU A 55 3.18 5.90 9.20
N ALA A 56 3.22 4.89 10.04
CA ALA A 56 4.48 4.39 10.57
C ALA A 56 5.36 3.82 9.46
N TYR A 57 4.75 3.09 8.53
CA TYR A 57 5.50 2.51 7.43
C TYR A 57 6.11 3.59 6.53
N LEU A 58 5.32 4.62 6.21
CA LEU A 58 5.83 5.67 5.34
C LEU A 58 6.94 6.44 6.02
N ALA A 59 6.83 6.67 7.33
CA ALA A 59 7.90 7.30 8.09
C ALA A 59 9.15 6.43 8.10
N TRP A 60 8.97 5.12 8.24
CA TRP A 60 10.10 4.20 8.23
C TRP A 60 10.82 4.22 6.89
N ARG A 61 10.04 4.20 5.80
CA ARG A 61 10.64 4.25 4.47
C ARG A 61 11.40 5.55 4.24
N PHE A 62 10.82 6.65 4.67
CA PHE A 62 11.46 7.95 4.52
C PHE A 62 12.77 7.99 5.30
N ALA A 63 12.76 7.47 6.52
CA ALA A 63 13.96 7.45 7.35
C ALA A 63 15.04 6.55 6.78
N HIS A 64 14.67 5.57 5.95
CA HIS A 64 15.63 4.66 5.35
C HIS A 64 15.98 5.09 3.92
N ARG A 65 15.90 6.38 3.66
CA ARG A 65 16.50 7.00 2.48
C ARG A 65 15.80 6.63 1.18
N SER A 66 14.50 6.54 1.22
CA SER A 66 13.75 6.35 -0.01
C SER A 66 13.81 7.59 -0.87
N GLN A 67 13.84 7.38 -2.18
CA GLN A 67 13.78 8.51 -3.10
C GLN A 67 12.40 9.14 -3.06
N PRO A 68 12.29 10.46 -3.23
CA PRO A 68 10.98 11.10 -3.25
C PRO A 68 10.05 10.52 -4.32
N SER A 69 10.58 10.19 -5.49
CA SER A 69 9.76 9.61 -6.54
C SER A 69 9.25 8.23 -6.13
N SER A 70 10.05 7.47 -5.39
CA SER A 70 9.61 6.19 -4.88
C SER A 70 8.51 6.35 -3.85
N ALA A 71 8.59 7.40 -3.02
CA ALA A 71 7.57 7.65 -2.02
C ALA A 71 6.21 7.85 -2.68
N ALA A 72 6.17 8.62 -3.77
CA ALA A 72 4.92 8.82 -4.48
C ALA A 72 4.41 7.51 -5.05
N ARG A 73 5.32 6.67 -5.58
CA ARG A 73 4.91 5.43 -6.19
C ARG A 73 4.32 4.46 -5.17
N TYR A 74 4.99 4.23 -4.05
CA TYR A 74 4.46 3.25 -3.11
C TYR A 74 3.24 3.78 -2.36
N SER A 75 3.11 5.08 -2.20
CA SER A 75 1.87 5.64 -1.68
C SER A 75 0.72 5.37 -2.63
N SER A 76 0.94 5.54 -3.93
CA SER A 76 -0.08 5.23 -4.93
C SER A 76 -0.43 3.75 -4.93
N ALA A 77 0.56 2.89 -4.80
CA ALA A 77 0.31 1.46 -4.77
C ALA A 77 -0.56 1.10 -3.58
N LEU A 78 -0.25 1.66 -2.41
CA LEU A 78 -1.02 1.39 -1.20
C LEU A 78 -2.46 1.88 -1.36
N LYS A 79 -2.66 3.07 -1.89
CA LYS A 79 -4.00 3.61 -2.05
C LYS A 79 -4.82 2.80 -3.03
N ARG A 80 -4.23 2.40 -4.14
CA ARG A 80 -4.93 1.56 -5.11
C ARG A 80 -5.26 0.21 -4.52
N PHE A 81 -4.32 -0.37 -3.78
CA PHE A 81 -4.50 -1.69 -3.20
C PHE A 81 -5.66 -1.69 -2.20
N TYR A 82 -5.70 -0.72 -1.29
CA TYR A 82 -6.74 -0.70 -0.27
C TYR A 82 -8.10 -0.29 -0.83
N ARG A 83 -8.12 0.54 -1.87
CA ARG A 83 -9.37 0.82 -2.57
C ARG A 83 -9.93 -0.45 -3.21
N TYR A 84 -9.05 -1.27 -3.78
CA TYR A 84 -9.45 -2.54 -4.36
C TYR A 84 -10.01 -3.47 -3.28
N LEU A 85 -9.33 -3.59 -2.15
CA LEU A 85 -9.80 -4.45 -1.06
C LEU A 85 -11.16 -4.00 -0.55
N LEU A 86 -11.36 -2.70 -0.43
CA LEU A 86 -12.64 -2.19 0.03
C LEU A 86 -13.74 -2.50 -0.97
N ARG A 87 -13.46 -2.33 -2.26
CA ARG A 87 -14.45 -2.61 -3.30
C ARG A 87 -14.83 -4.08 -3.32
N GLU A 88 -13.87 -4.95 -3.04
CA GLU A 88 -14.13 -6.39 -3.01
C GLU A 88 -14.68 -6.87 -1.68
N ASN A 89 -14.94 -5.96 -0.77
CA ASN A 89 -15.49 -6.26 0.55
C ASN A 89 -14.56 -7.12 1.40
N LEU A 90 -13.27 -7.02 1.14
CA LEU A 90 -12.28 -7.74 1.92
C LEU A 90 -11.88 -6.98 3.18
N ILE A 91 -12.18 -5.68 3.22
CA ILE A 91 -11.97 -4.86 4.41
C ILE A 91 -13.21 -3.99 4.59
N ALA A 92 -13.41 -3.49 5.80
CA ALA A 92 -14.59 -2.71 6.13
C ALA A 92 -14.40 -1.22 5.85
N SER A 93 -13.17 -0.74 5.87
CA SER A 93 -12.89 0.67 5.60
C SER A 93 -11.50 0.78 5.00
N ASP A 94 -11.27 1.90 4.32
CA ASP A 94 -10.01 2.12 3.62
C ASP A 94 -9.05 2.86 4.55
N PRO A 95 -7.96 2.21 5.00
CA PRO A 95 -7.04 2.84 5.92
C PRO A 95 -6.18 3.92 5.27
N THR A 96 -6.24 4.07 3.94
CA THR A 96 -5.42 5.05 3.24
C THR A 96 -6.16 6.36 2.97
N LEU A 97 -7.39 6.51 3.46
CA LEU A 97 -8.19 7.67 3.13
C LEU A 97 -7.51 8.99 3.47
N ASN A 98 -6.71 9.01 4.52
CA ASN A 98 -6.06 10.25 4.93
C ASN A 98 -4.62 10.38 4.47
N LEU A 99 -4.14 9.43 3.69
CA LEU A 99 -2.74 9.52 3.23
C LEU A 99 -2.52 10.66 2.26
N ASP A 100 -3.55 11.01 1.49
CA ASP A 100 -3.42 12.11 0.56
C ASP A 100 -3.48 13.46 1.21
N ARG A 101 -3.97 13.54 2.42
CA ARG A 101 -4.11 14.81 3.05
C ARG A 101 -2.79 15.24 3.59
N PRO A 102 -2.29 16.36 3.14
CA PRO A 102 -1.05 16.85 3.71
C PRO A 102 -1.27 17.08 5.16
N LYS A 103 -0.28 16.72 5.97
CA LYS A 103 -0.34 17.05 7.30
C LYS A 103 -0.04 18.44 7.36
N LEU A 104 -0.95 19.25 7.57
CA LEU A 104 -0.71 20.65 7.59
C LEU A 104 0.12 21.01 8.72
N PRO A 105 1.15 21.67 8.44
CA PRO A 105 1.91 22.16 9.51
C PRO A 105 1.05 23.15 10.17
N ARG A 106 0.92 23.18 11.17
CA ARG A 106 0.20 23.92 11.74
C ARG A 106 0.76 25.03 11.77
N ALA A 107 0.42 25.56 11.47
CA ALA A 107 0.98 26.73 11.47
C ALA A 107 1.19 27.43 12.53
#